data_36a879f6c67834c4d9a86f199e2755a1
#
_entry.id   36a879f6c67834c4d9a86f199e2755a1
#
_cell.length_a   1.000
_cell.length_b   1.000
_cell.length_c   1.000
_cell.angle_alpha   90.00
_cell.angle_beta   90.00
_cell.angle_gamma   90.00
#
_symmetry.space_group_name_H-M   'P 1'
#
loop_
_entity.id
_entity.type
_entity.pdbx_description
1 polymer ?
#
loop_
_entity_poly.entity_id
_entity_poly.type
_entity_poly.pdbx_seq_one_letter_code
_entity_poly.pdbx_strand_id
1 'polypeptide(L)'
;VDETLPTSDQEDSPANFASRSFSALDELIWRVSWDARPKYRGKLHAISAAIAPPAAVAMILNAKPGRNRVAAGVYGVGICAMFSASGAYHRLTKSRKMASVLRRIDHSMIYVMIAGTWTPIAVATLPPKHAKIVLAAVWSAAGVAAGSKVIRLNESQRAGSWFYPVLGVAGVVLAPSVVRVGGKPALVGLVAGGAAYLGGAAVFAAQ
;
A
#
# COMPACT_ATOMS: atom_id res chain seq x y z
N VAL A 1 -32.87 -5.22 37.29
CA VAL A 1 -31.73 -4.65 36.58
C VAL A 1 -31.89 -3.15 36.65
N ASP A 2 -31.16 -2.54 37.59
CA ASP A 2 -31.19 -1.11 37.88
C ASP A 2 -30.12 -0.44 37.00
N GLU A 3 -30.55 0.13 35.89
CA GLU A 3 -29.72 0.88 34.97
C GLU A 3 -29.72 2.35 35.44
N THR A 4 -28.84 2.67 36.41
CA THR A 4 -28.67 4.04 36.87
C THR A 4 -28.02 4.85 35.74
N LEU A 5 -28.81 5.72 35.10
CA LEU A 5 -28.34 6.77 34.21
C LEU A 5 -27.29 7.62 34.93
N PRO A 6 -26.17 7.97 34.28
CA PRO A 6 -25.16 8.83 34.90
C PRO A 6 -25.77 10.18 35.25
N THR A 7 -25.61 10.60 36.49
CA THR A 7 -26.14 11.87 37.00
C THR A 7 -25.36 13.02 36.33
N SER A 8 -26.08 14.13 36.03
CA SER A 8 -25.55 15.33 35.36
C SER A 8 -24.29 15.93 36.05
N ASP A 9 -24.11 15.65 37.34
CA ASP A 9 -22.97 16.13 38.11
C ASP A 9 -21.62 15.43 37.82
N GLN A 10 -21.66 14.27 37.15
CA GLN A 10 -20.44 13.58 36.69
C GLN A 10 -19.89 14.15 35.37
N GLU A 11 -20.72 14.83 34.58
CA GLU A 11 -20.28 15.41 33.30
C GLU A 11 -19.52 16.72 33.47
N ASP A 12 -19.76 17.49 34.53
CA ASP A 12 -19.19 18.81 34.77
C ASP A 12 -17.99 18.83 35.74
N SER A 13 -17.42 17.68 36.05
CA SER A 13 -16.20 17.60 36.86
C SER A 13 -15.05 18.37 36.20
N PRO A 14 -14.27 19.19 37.00
CA PRO A 14 -13.07 19.87 36.47
C PRO A 14 -12.06 18.96 35.76
N ALA A 15 -11.97 17.72 36.20
CA ALA A 15 -11.14 16.70 35.55
C ALA A 15 -11.67 16.31 34.13
N ASN A 16 -12.99 16.22 33.98
CA ASN A 16 -13.62 15.92 32.70
C ASN A 16 -13.50 17.12 31.74
N PHE A 17 -13.66 18.35 32.26
CA PHE A 17 -13.45 19.56 31.48
C PHE A 17 -12.02 19.69 31.01
N ALA A 18 -11.01 19.47 31.87
CA ALA A 18 -9.60 19.48 31.51
C ALA A 18 -9.29 18.40 30.46
N SER A 19 -9.77 17.18 30.62
CA SER A 19 -9.54 16.10 29.64
C SER A 19 -10.18 16.37 28.28
N ARG A 20 -11.36 16.95 28.23
CA ARG A 20 -12.04 17.36 26.99
C ARG A 20 -11.29 18.52 26.31
N SER A 21 -10.80 19.49 27.08
CA SER A 21 -10.02 20.62 26.56
C SER A 21 -8.68 20.16 25.97
N PHE A 22 -7.97 19.25 26.62
CA PHE A 22 -6.73 18.64 26.09
C PHE A 22 -6.99 17.85 24.82
N SER A 23 -8.06 17.06 24.76
CA SER A 23 -8.41 16.30 23.56
C SER A 23 -8.80 17.20 22.38
N ALA A 24 -9.48 18.31 22.64
CA ALA A 24 -9.84 19.29 21.61
C ALA A 24 -8.61 20.05 21.09
N LEU A 25 -7.67 20.41 21.95
CA LEU A 25 -6.41 21.03 21.55
C LEU A 25 -5.55 20.07 20.71
N ASP A 26 -5.44 18.82 21.13
CA ASP A 26 -4.73 17.78 20.38
C ASP A 26 -5.32 17.56 18.97
N GLU A 27 -6.64 17.57 18.87
CA GLU A 27 -7.31 17.43 17.57
C GLU A 27 -7.10 18.69 16.71
N LEU A 28 -7.10 19.87 17.31
CA LEU A 28 -6.82 21.13 16.60
C LEU A 28 -5.38 21.16 16.08
N ILE A 29 -4.40 20.81 16.92
CA ILE A 29 -2.98 20.73 16.54
C ILE A 29 -2.81 19.72 15.40
N TRP A 30 -3.48 18.55 15.50
CA TRP A 30 -3.46 17.55 14.43
C TRP A 30 -4.05 18.10 13.13
N ARG A 31 -5.18 18.80 13.14
CA ARG A 31 -5.81 19.40 11.95
C ARG A 31 -4.89 20.43 11.31
N VAL A 32 -4.36 21.35 12.09
CA VAL A 32 -3.46 22.39 11.58
C VAL A 32 -2.23 21.75 10.91
N SER A 33 -1.61 20.78 11.56
CA SER A 33 -0.46 20.07 10.99
C SER A 33 -0.83 19.20 9.78
N TRP A 34 -2.07 18.68 9.72
CA TRP A 34 -2.58 17.93 8.58
C TRP A 34 -2.80 18.84 7.37
N ASP A 35 -3.40 20.01 7.58
CA ASP A 35 -3.71 20.98 6.53
C ASP A 35 -2.47 21.71 6.00
N ALA A 36 -1.42 21.85 6.81
CA ALA A 36 -0.11 22.39 6.41
C ALA A 36 0.66 21.51 5.42
N ARG A 37 0.17 20.27 5.14
CA ARG A 37 0.84 19.36 4.19
C ARG A 37 0.79 19.89 2.76
N PRO A 38 1.80 19.54 1.92
CA PRO A 38 1.85 19.98 0.53
C PRO A 38 0.55 19.67 -0.22
N LYS A 39 -0.03 20.66 -0.90
CA LYS A 39 -1.30 20.58 -1.64
C LYS A 39 -1.33 19.48 -2.72
N TYR A 40 -0.17 19.10 -3.22
CA TYR A 40 -0.02 18.06 -4.26
C TYR A 40 0.09 16.65 -3.70
N ARG A 41 0.20 16.49 -2.38
CA ARG A 41 0.32 15.17 -1.75
C ARG A 41 -0.89 14.28 -2.07
N GLY A 42 -0.63 13.11 -2.61
CA GLY A 42 -1.67 12.15 -3.01
C GLY A 42 -2.43 12.46 -4.31
N LYS A 43 -2.20 13.59 -4.98
CA LYS A 43 -2.87 13.91 -6.26
C LYS A 43 -2.52 12.89 -7.35
N LEU A 44 -1.24 12.54 -7.48
CA LEU A 44 -0.80 11.54 -8.45
C LEU A 44 -1.46 10.18 -8.19
N HIS A 45 -1.55 9.74 -6.93
CA HIS A 45 -2.20 8.48 -6.58
C HIS A 45 -3.71 8.52 -6.82
N ALA A 46 -4.37 9.64 -6.57
CA ALA A 46 -5.80 9.80 -6.88
C ALA A 46 -6.06 9.76 -8.40
N ILE A 47 -5.22 10.39 -9.21
CA ILE A 47 -5.28 10.30 -10.68
C ILE A 47 -5.01 8.87 -11.12
N SER A 48 -3.96 8.24 -10.58
CA SER A 48 -3.64 6.85 -10.88
C SER A 48 -4.76 5.89 -10.48
N ALA A 49 -5.48 6.15 -9.38
CA ALA A 49 -6.65 5.36 -8.98
C ALA A 49 -7.79 5.42 -10.01
N ALA A 50 -7.94 6.54 -10.72
CA ALA A 50 -8.92 6.66 -11.82
C ALA A 50 -8.44 5.97 -13.10
N ILE A 51 -7.13 6.00 -13.39
CA ILE A 51 -6.55 5.43 -14.61
C ILE A 51 -6.31 3.91 -14.47
N ALA A 52 -5.99 3.43 -13.29
CA ALA A 52 -5.65 2.03 -13.06
C ALA A 52 -6.76 1.03 -13.46
N PRO A 53 -8.05 1.24 -13.18
CA PRO A 53 -9.10 0.30 -13.58
C PRO A 53 -9.18 0.07 -15.09
N PRO A 54 -9.30 1.08 -15.97
CA PRO A 54 -9.33 0.83 -17.41
C PRO A 54 -8.00 0.23 -17.91
N ALA A 55 -6.86 0.61 -17.37
CA ALA A 55 -5.58 0.02 -17.73
C ALA A 55 -5.51 -1.47 -17.31
N ALA A 56 -6.00 -1.81 -16.14
CA ALA A 56 -6.08 -3.20 -15.65
C ALA A 56 -6.99 -4.04 -16.56
N VAL A 57 -8.15 -3.52 -16.94
CA VAL A 57 -9.06 -4.20 -17.87
C VAL A 57 -8.38 -4.45 -19.22
N ALA A 58 -7.74 -3.42 -19.79
CA ALA A 58 -7.01 -3.56 -21.05
C ALA A 58 -5.91 -4.62 -20.95
N MET A 59 -5.15 -4.65 -19.87
CA MET A 59 -4.11 -5.65 -19.62
C MET A 59 -4.69 -7.07 -19.51
N ILE A 60 -5.80 -7.24 -18.77
CA ILE A 60 -6.47 -8.54 -18.60
C ILE A 60 -6.98 -9.06 -19.96
N LEU A 61 -7.59 -8.20 -20.77
CA LEU A 61 -8.13 -8.57 -22.07
C LEU A 61 -7.03 -8.96 -23.07
N ASN A 62 -5.87 -8.29 -23.01
CA ASN A 62 -4.71 -8.60 -23.86
C ASN A 62 -3.87 -9.78 -23.35
N ALA A 63 -4.08 -10.24 -22.12
CA ALA A 63 -3.35 -11.39 -21.58
C ALA A 63 -3.81 -12.71 -22.23
N LYS A 64 -2.84 -13.62 -22.44
CA LYS A 64 -3.16 -14.98 -22.92
C LYS A 64 -4.20 -15.64 -21.99
N PRO A 65 -5.23 -16.32 -22.55
CA PRO A 65 -6.24 -17.00 -21.76
C PRO A 65 -5.65 -17.97 -20.73
N GLY A 66 -6.44 -18.29 -19.72
CA GLY A 66 -6.04 -19.19 -18.63
C GLY A 66 -5.22 -18.47 -17.55
N ARG A 67 -4.18 -19.13 -17.03
CA ARG A 67 -3.41 -18.66 -15.86
C ARG A 67 -2.80 -17.26 -16.01
N ASN A 68 -2.41 -16.89 -17.24
CA ASN A 68 -1.84 -15.55 -17.48
C ASN A 68 -2.89 -14.44 -17.30
N ARG A 69 -4.12 -14.68 -17.75
CA ARG A 69 -5.23 -13.73 -17.58
C ARG A 69 -5.61 -13.59 -16.10
N VAL A 70 -5.63 -14.69 -15.35
CA VAL A 70 -5.85 -14.65 -13.90
C VAL A 70 -4.74 -13.86 -13.20
N ALA A 71 -3.48 -14.11 -13.56
CA ALA A 71 -2.33 -13.40 -13.00
C ALA A 71 -2.36 -11.89 -13.32
N ALA A 72 -2.76 -11.53 -14.54
CA ALA A 72 -3.02 -10.13 -14.92
C ALA A 72 -4.14 -9.51 -14.07
N GLY A 73 -5.20 -10.26 -13.78
CA GLY A 73 -6.28 -9.85 -12.88
C GLY A 73 -5.80 -9.59 -11.46
N VAL A 74 -4.96 -10.46 -10.91
CA VAL A 74 -4.36 -10.28 -9.57
C VAL A 74 -3.54 -8.99 -9.49
N TYR A 75 -2.70 -8.74 -10.50
CA TYR A 75 -1.96 -7.48 -10.60
C TYR A 75 -2.88 -6.28 -10.74
N GLY A 76 -3.89 -6.38 -11.62
CA GLY A 76 -4.87 -5.31 -11.86
C GLY A 76 -5.64 -4.91 -10.60
N VAL A 77 -6.10 -5.89 -9.82
CA VAL A 77 -6.74 -5.65 -8.53
C VAL A 77 -5.75 -5.00 -7.55
N GLY A 78 -4.52 -5.51 -7.49
CA GLY A 78 -3.48 -4.97 -6.61
C GLY A 78 -3.17 -3.50 -6.87
N ILE A 79 -2.97 -3.11 -8.13
CA ILE A 79 -2.66 -1.72 -8.50
C ILE A 79 -3.84 -0.78 -8.26
N CYS A 80 -5.07 -1.21 -8.55
CA CYS A 80 -6.27 -0.43 -8.26
C CYS A 80 -6.45 -0.22 -6.74
N ALA A 81 -6.29 -1.29 -5.95
CA ALA A 81 -6.41 -1.24 -4.50
C ALA A 81 -5.34 -0.34 -3.87
N MET A 82 -4.07 -0.45 -4.31
CA MET A 82 -2.97 0.36 -3.82
C MET A 82 -3.19 1.86 -4.07
N PHE A 83 -3.49 2.24 -5.31
CA PHE A 83 -3.71 3.66 -5.63
C PHE A 83 -4.96 4.22 -4.95
N SER A 84 -6.03 3.42 -4.84
CA SER A 84 -7.25 3.81 -4.14
C SER A 84 -7.01 4.01 -2.63
N ALA A 85 -6.30 3.09 -1.98
CA ALA A 85 -5.95 3.19 -0.56
C ALA A 85 -5.09 4.43 -0.29
N SER A 86 -4.07 4.65 -1.10
CA SER A 86 -3.18 5.79 -0.96
C SER A 86 -3.89 7.12 -1.28
N GLY A 87 -4.68 7.17 -2.34
CA GLY A 87 -5.52 8.32 -2.66
C GLY A 87 -6.50 8.65 -1.53
N ALA A 88 -7.15 7.65 -0.96
CA ALA A 88 -8.06 7.80 0.18
C ALA A 88 -7.34 8.35 1.41
N TYR A 89 -6.19 7.78 1.78
CA TYR A 89 -5.39 8.24 2.91
C TYR A 89 -4.99 9.72 2.78
N HIS A 90 -4.51 10.11 1.61
CA HIS A 90 -3.98 11.47 1.42
C HIS A 90 -5.05 12.53 1.12
N ARG A 91 -6.21 12.14 0.59
CA ARG A 91 -7.23 13.08 0.09
C ARG A 91 -8.54 13.07 0.84
N LEU A 92 -8.91 11.93 1.45
CA LEU A 92 -10.22 11.75 2.08
C LEU A 92 -10.16 11.76 3.61
N THR A 93 -8.97 11.80 4.21
CA THR A 93 -8.81 11.80 5.67
C THR A 93 -9.36 13.08 6.28
N LYS A 94 -10.32 12.94 7.21
CA LYS A 94 -11.01 14.05 7.90
C LYS A 94 -10.78 14.07 9.41
N SER A 95 -10.22 13.00 10.00
CA SER A 95 -9.99 12.88 11.43
C SER A 95 -8.73 12.09 11.73
N ARG A 96 -8.17 12.26 12.94
CA ARG A 96 -7.00 11.53 13.42
C ARG A 96 -7.23 10.02 13.42
N LYS A 97 -8.42 9.55 13.82
CA LYS A 97 -8.78 8.13 13.79
C LYS A 97 -8.79 7.58 12.36
N MET A 98 -9.41 8.31 11.43
CA MET A 98 -9.45 7.94 10.01
C MET A 98 -8.03 7.94 9.40
N ALA A 99 -7.19 8.92 9.74
CA ALA A 99 -5.79 8.96 9.33
C ALA A 99 -5.03 7.71 9.76
N SER A 100 -5.21 7.27 11.00
CA SER A 100 -4.55 6.08 11.54
C SER A 100 -4.95 4.82 10.79
N VAL A 101 -6.24 4.62 10.53
CA VAL A 101 -6.75 3.45 9.81
C VAL A 101 -6.29 3.45 8.34
N LEU A 102 -6.53 4.55 7.63
CA LEU A 102 -6.18 4.64 6.21
C LEU A 102 -4.67 4.56 5.98
N ARG A 103 -3.85 5.09 6.89
CA ARG A 103 -2.39 4.94 6.82
C ARG A 103 -1.94 3.49 6.90
N ARG A 104 -2.57 2.68 7.75
CA ARG A 104 -2.24 1.25 7.85
C ARG A 104 -2.59 0.51 6.57
N ILE A 105 -3.77 0.78 6.03
CA ILE A 105 -4.21 0.20 4.76
C ILE A 105 -3.26 0.61 3.63
N ASP A 106 -2.96 1.90 3.49
CA ASP A 106 -2.03 2.44 2.49
C ASP A 106 -0.67 1.74 2.54
N HIS A 107 -0.06 1.65 3.73
CA HIS A 107 1.25 0.99 3.88
C HIS A 107 1.19 -0.52 3.68
N SER A 108 0.09 -1.19 4.03
CA SER A 108 -0.08 -2.62 3.81
C SER A 108 -0.23 -2.94 2.32
N MET A 109 -0.88 -2.05 1.54
CA MET A 109 -1.08 -2.25 0.11
C MET A 109 0.22 -2.27 -0.68
N ILE A 110 1.31 -1.69 -0.17
CA ILE A 110 2.62 -1.77 -0.83
C ILE A 110 3.08 -3.24 -0.93
N TYR A 111 2.94 -4.02 0.14
CA TYR A 111 3.32 -5.45 0.13
C TYR A 111 2.42 -6.27 -0.79
N VAL A 112 1.11 -5.99 -0.76
CA VAL A 112 0.15 -6.62 -1.67
C VAL A 112 0.49 -6.30 -3.13
N MET A 113 0.87 -5.06 -3.42
CA MET A 113 1.26 -4.64 -4.77
C MET A 113 2.55 -5.32 -5.23
N ILE A 114 3.55 -5.46 -4.35
CA ILE A 114 4.79 -6.19 -4.66
C ILE A 114 4.45 -7.64 -5.03
N ALA A 115 3.68 -8.35 -4.20
CA ALA A 115 3.28 -9.72 -4.48
C ALA A 115 2.40 -9.82 -5.75
N GLY A 116 1.52 -8.85 -5.96
CA GLY A 116 0.73 -8.69 -7.17
C GLY A 116 1.59 -8.56 -8.42
N THR A 117 2.67 -7.79 -8.35
CA THR A 117 3.62 -7.62 -9.47
C THR A 117 4.40 -8.91 -9.78
N TRP A 118 4.80 -9.64 -8.75
CA TRP A 118 5.46 -10.92 -8.92
C TRP A 118 4.58 -11.96 -9.60
N THR A 119 3.26 -11.88 -9.42
CA THR A 119 2.31 -12.88 -9.90
C THR A 119 2.35 -13.07 -11.41
N PRO A 120 2.11 -12.06 -12.27
CA PRO A 120 2.19 -12.24 -13.72
C PRO A 120 3.61 -12.55 -14.21
N ILE A 121 4.64 -12.01 -13.55
CA ILE A 121 6.03 -12.28 -13.92
C ILE A 121 6.35 -13.76 -13.71
N ALA A 122 6.11 -14.30 -12.51
CA ALA A 122 6.38 -15.69 -12.21
C ALA A 122 5.56 -16.66 -13.09
N VAL A 123 4.28 -16.35 -13.30
CA VAL A 123 3.38 -17.16 -14.13
C VAL A 123 3.82 -17.19 -15.58
N ALA A 124 4.32 -16.07 -16.12
CA ALA A 124 4.74 -15.97 -17.51
C ALA A 124 6.13 -16.56 -17.77
N THR A 125 7.03 -16.52 -16.78
CA THR A 125 8.47 -16.80 -16.99
C THR A 125 8.96 -18.10 -16.40
N LEU A 126 8.26 -18.66 -15.41
CA LEU A 126 8.67 -19.87 -14.71
C LEU A 126 7.81 -21.10 -15.07
N PRO A 127 8.41 -22.31 -15.00
CA PRO A 127 7.62 -23.53 -15.03
C PRO A 127 6.56 -23.57 -13.93
N PRO A 128 5.39 -24.20 -14.15
CA PRO A 128 4.25 -24.15 -13.22
C PRO A 128 4.58 -24.51 -11.76
N LYS A 129 5.45 -25.50 -11.55
CA LYS A 129 5.88 -25.92 -10.20
C LYS A 129 6.68 -24.83 -9.50
N HIS A 130 7.65 -24.22 -10.19
CA HIS A 130 8.49 -23.16 -9.64
C HIS A 130 7.69 -21.88 -9.42
N ALA A 131 6.79 -21.52 -10.35
CA ALA A 131 5.90 -20.38 -10.18
C ALA A 131 5.05 -20.52 -8.90
N LYS A 132 4.47 -21.70 -8.63
CA LYS A 132 3.70 -21.95 -7.40
C LYS A 132 4.54 -21.75 -6.14
N ILE A 133 5.76 -22.28 -6.11
CA ILE A 133 6.66 -22.17 -4.94
C ILE A 133 7.03 -20.70 -4.69
N VAL A 134 7.48 -20.01 -5.75
CA VAL A 134 7.85 -18.59 -5.64
C VAL A 134 6.67 -17.75 -5.20
N LEU A 135 5.50 -17.94 -5.78
CA LEU A 135 4.31 -17.17 -5.42
C LEU A 135 3.83 -17.49 -4.00
N ALA A 136 3.89 -18.74 -3.57
CA ALA A 136 3.58 -19.09 -2.18
C ALA A 136 4.51 -18.35 -1.20
N ALA A 137 5.82 -18.35 -1.47
CA ALA A 137 6.79 -17.64 -0.63
C ALA A 137 6.55 -16.11 -0.62
N VAL A 138 6.37 -15.50 -1.79
CA VAL A 138 6.17 -14.05 -1.93
C VAL A 138 4.85 -13.60 -1.29
N TRP A 139 3.74 -14.29 -1.53
CA TRP A 139 2.46 -13.96 -0.93
C TRP A 139 2.43 -14.21 0.58
N SER A 140 3.11 -15.26 1.08
CA SER A 140 3.26 -15.48 2.53
C SER A 140 4.06 -14.35 3.18
N ALA A 141 5.20 -13.97 2.61
CA ALA A 141 6.01 -12.86 3.10
C ALA A 141 5.24 -11.52 3.07
N ALA A 142 4.53 -11.25 1.98
CA ALA A 142 3.69 -10.06 1.84
C ALA A 142 2.55 -10.04 2.86
N GLY A 143 1.90 -11.19 3.10
CA GLY A 143 0.83 -11.34 4.08
C GLY A 143 1.30 -11.09 5.51
N VAL A 144 2.45 -11.66 5.90
CA VAL A 144 3.06 -11.41 7.21
C VAL A 144 3.44 -9.93 7.36
N ALA A 145 4.08 -9.35 6.35
CA ALA A 145 4.50 -7.96 6.39
C ALA A 145 3.30 -6.99 6.41
N ALA A 146 2.28 -7.21 5.60
CA ALA A 146 1.05 -6.41 5.59
C ALA A 146 0.30 -6.55 6.92
N GLY A 147 0.15 -7.79 7.44
CA GLY A 147 -0.47 -8.06 8.73
C GLY A 147 0.24 -7.36 9.89
N SER A 148 1.57 -7.36 9.89
CA SER A 148 2.34 -6.64 10.90
C SER A 148 2.05 -5.14 10.93
N LYS A 149 1.83 -4.51 9.76
CA LYS A 149 1.47 -3.08 9.67
C LYS A 149 0.05 -2.80 10.16
N VAL A 150 -0.87 -3.75 10.01
CA VAL A 150 -2.25 -3.62 10.53
C VAL A 150 -2.28 -3.74 12.05
N ILE A 151 -1.53 -4.69 12.62
CA ILE A 151 -1.57 -5.04 14.05
C ILE A 151 -0.73 -4.06 14.89
N ARG A 152 0.47 -3.70 14.45
CA ARG A 152 1.40 -2.84 15.20
C ARG A 152 1.06 -1.37 15.06
N LEU A 153 0.37 -0.84 16.06
CA LEU A 153 -0.22 0.49 16.10
C LEU A 153 0.78 1.65 16.25
N ASN A 154 1.91 1.42 16.92
CA ASN A 154 2.80 2.47 17.45
C ASN A 154 4.26 2.37 17.01
N GLU A 155 4.63 1.43 16.12
CA GLU A 155 6.01 1.36 15.69
C GLU A 155 6.34 2.46 14.67
N SER A 156 7.54 3.02 14.81
CA SER A 156 8.14 4.01 13.92
C SER A 156 7.89 3.65 12.45
N GLN A 157 7.56 4.66 11.64
CA GLN A 157 7.33 4.49 10.19
C GLN A 157 8.50 3.79 9.49
N ARG A 158 9.72 3.87 10.06
CA ARG A 158 10.94 3.27 9.55
C ARG A 158 11.03 1.76 9.84
N ALA A 159 10.32 1.25 10.86
CA ALA A 159 10.32 -0.17 11.16
C ALA A 159 9.69 -0.98 10.01
N GLY A 160 10.49 -1.80 9.36
CA GLY A 160 10.08 -2.65 8.24
C GLY A 160 10.09 -2.01 6.86
N SER A 161 10.43 -0.72 6.70
CA SER A 161 10.53 -0.10 5.38
C SER A 161 11.65 -0.70 4.51
N TRP A 162 12.66 -1.29 5.13
CA TRP A 162 13.74 -2.00 4.43
C TRP A 162 13.28 -3.28 3.69
N PHE A 163 12.13 -3.86 4.06
CA PHE A 163 11.56 -4.99 3.32
C PHE A 163 11.12 -4.62 1.91
N TYR A 164 10.72 -3.38 1.66
CA TYR A 164 10.28 -2.96 0.34
C TYR A 164 11.38 -3.08 -0.71
N PRO A 165 12.59 -2.48 -0.50
CA PRO A 165 13.68 -2.64 -1.46
C PRO A 165 14.16 -4.10 -1.57
N VAL A 166 14.18 -4.87 -0.49
CA VAL A 166 14.59 -6.29 -0.53
C VAL A 166 13.66 -7.11 -1.44
N LEU A 167 12.34 -6.98 -1.26
CA LEU A 167 11.38 -7.67 -2.10
C LEU A 167 11.40 -7.19 -3.57
N GLY A 168 11.65 -5.89 -3.78
CA GLY A 168 11.77 -5.31 -5.12
C GLY A 168 13.04 -5.82 -5.84
N VAL A 169 14.19 -5.78 -5.16
CA VAL A 169 15.48 -6.25 -5.72
C VAL A 169 15.49 -7.76 -5.95
N ALA A 170 14.79 -8.55 -5.12
CA ALA A 170 14.65 -9.98 -5.36
C ALA A 170 14.06 -10.30 -6.76
N GLY A 171 13.30 -9.37 -7.36
CA GLY A 171 12.81 -9.48 -8.74
C GLY A 171 13.92 -9.53 -9.79
N VAL A 172 15.12 -9.02 -9.50
CA VAL A 172 16.28 -9.07 -10.40
C VAL A 172 16.68 -10.52 -10.69
N VAL A 173 16.46 -11.44 -9.76
CA VAL A 173 16.71 -12.88 -9.95
C VAL A 173 15.89 -13.43 -11.13
N LEU A 174 14.72 -12.88 -11.40
CA LEU A 174 13.88 -13.30 -12.53
C LEU A 174 14.24 -12.56 -13.85
N ALA A 175 15.11 -11.56 -13.82
CA ALA A 175 15.46 -10.76 -15.00
C ALA A 175 15.88 -11.62 -16.22
N PRO A 176 16.74 -12.66 -16.08
CA PRO A 176 17.08 -13.52 -17.22
C PRO A 176 15.87 -14.22 -17.83
N SER A 177 14.94 -14.67 -16.98
CA SER A 177 13.71 -15.32 -17.44
C SER A 177 12.74 -14.34 -18.09
N VAL A 178 12.62 -13.13 -17.56
CA VAL A 178 11.82 -12.05 -18.12
C VAL A 178 12.31 -11.65 -19.51
N VAL A 179 13.63 -11.48 -19.67
CA VAL A 179 14.26 -11.13 -20.95
C VAL A 179 14.10 -12.25 -21.97
N ARG A 180 14.25 -13.51 -21.55
CA ARG A 180 14.08 -14.67 -22.43
C ARG A 180 12.66 -14.77 -23.01
N VAL A 181 11.63 -14.43 -22.23
CA VAL A 181 10.22 -14.55 -22.62
C VAL A 181 9.73 -13.28 -23.33
N GLY A 182 10.09 -12.11 -22.85
CA GLY A 182 9.58 -10.82 -23.29
C GLY A 182 10.54 -9.98 -24.14
N GLY A 183 11.79 -10.45 -24.31
CA GLY A 183 12.80 -9.78 -25.15
C GLY A 183 13.22 -8.41 -24.61
N LYS A 184 13.78 -7.60 -25.55
CA LYS A 184 14.26 -6.22 -25.25
C LYS A 184 13.20 -5.31 -24.60
N PRO A 185 11.92 -5.28 -25.04
CA PRO A 185 10.92 -4.43 -24.40
C PRO A 185 10.69 -4.75 -22.92
N ALA A 186 10.72 -6.03 -22.56
CA ALA A 186 10.58 -6.44 -21.17
C ALA A 186 11.79 -6.04 -20.32
N LEU A 187 13.01 -6.10 -20.89
CA LEU A 187 14.21 -5.62 -20.23
C LEU A 187 14.14 -4.11 -19.98
N VAL A 188 13.75 -3.32 -20.97
CA VAL A 188 13.60 -1.86 -20.84
C VAL A 188 12.58 -1.53 -19.75
N GLY A 189 11.42 -2.21 -19.74
CA GLY A 189 10.39 -2.03 -18.71
C GLY A 189 10.91 -2.38 -17.31
N LEU A 190 11.65 -3.48 -17.18
CA LEU A 190 12.23 -3.91 -15.90
C LEU A 190 13.28 -2.91 -15.37
N VAL A 191 14.16 -2.44 -16.23
CA VAL A 191 15.21 -1.46 -15.88
C VAL A 191 14.59 -0.11 -15.52
N ALA A 192 13.67 0.39 -16.34
CA ALA A 192 13.00 1.68 -16.11
C ALA A 192 12.17 1.65 -14.81
N GLY A 193 11.41 0.57 -14.60
CA GLY A 193 10.62 0.38 -13.38
C GLY A 193 11.50 0.26 -12.14
N GLY A 194 12.57 -0.52 -12.23
CA GLY A 194 13.55 -0.66 -11.14
C GLY A 194 14.24 0.66 -10.80
N ALA A 195 14.67 1.42 -11.79
CA ALA A 195 15.30 2.74 -11.60
C ALA A 195 14.31 3.74 -10.96
N ALA A 196 13.06 3.79 -11.41
CA ALA A 196 12.02 4.64 -10.83
C ALA A 196 11.74 4.26 -9.37
N TYR A 197 11.68 2.95 -9.07
CA TYR A 197 11.48 2.45 -7.71
C TYR A 197 12.62 2.83 -6.77
N LEU A 198 13.87 2.59 -7.19
CA LEU A 198 15.05 2.94 -6.39
C LEU A 198 15.19 4.45 -6.21
N GLY A 199 14.92 5.24 -7.26
CA GLY A 199 14.89 6.70 -7.18
C GLY A 199 13.84 7.20 -6.19
N GLY A 200 12.64 6.64 -6.21
CA GLY A 200 11.59 6.95 -5.24
C GLY A 200 11.98 6.57 -3.80
N ALA A 201 12.61 5.41 -3.62
CA ALA A 201 13.10 4.97 -2.31
C ALA A 201 14.21 5.89 -1.76
N ALA A 202 15.14 6.34 -2.62
CA ALA A 202 16.19 7.28 -2.26
C ALA A 202 15.62 8.64 -1.82
N VAL A 203 14.67 9.20 -2.59
CA VAL A 203 13.99 10.46 -2.24
C VAL A 203 13.24 10.31 -0.90
N PHE A 204 12.60 9.17 -0.67
CA PHE A 204 11.91 8.92 0.61
C PHE A 204 12.89 8.81 1.79
N ALA A 205 14.04 8.21 1.58
CA ALA A 205 15.05 8.06 2.65
C ALA A 205 15.75 9.39 3.00
N ALA A 206 15.76 10.36 2.07
CA ALA A 206 16.37 11.68 2.24
C ALA A 206 15.47 12.70 2.98
N GLN A 207 14.20 12.34 3.29
CA GLN A 207 13.24 13.17 4.05
C GLN A 207 13.28 12.81 5.54
#